data_fe1ef91408dac8021401b777a7e68d26
#
_entry.id   fe1ef91408dac8021401b777a7e68d26
#
_cell.length_a   1.000
_cell.length_b   1.000
_cell.length_c   1.000
_cell.angle_alpha   90.00
_cell.angle_beta   90.00
_cell.angle_gamma   90.00
#
_symmetry.space_group_name_H-M   'P 1'
#
loop_
_entity.id
_entity.type
_entity.pdbx_description
1 polymer ?
#
loop_
_entity_poly.entity_id
_entity_poly.type
_entity_poly.pdbx_seq_one_letter_code
_entity_poly.pdbx_strand_id
1 'polypeptide(L)'
;MPQLPEDIIDRLNQMERRLKALSTAVNTRPPVNEFRPATQSGGATVTRPLFRIFDGYNHEIFADDITTGGLARPWLPLLPPLATDPAKWPSTTAAAFTTIARSSNPIWQPKMRLALHTAASTGATGQVRVLVDNVQFGPTVTAGTTYDHLGLIPGDMKTRFGQTMNIEIQAMASGGTVYAQPVLIHGAQT
;
A
#
# COMPACT_ATOMS: atom_id res chain seq x y z
N MET A 1 -55.68 -33.16 22.21
CA MET A 1 -54.86 -32.42 21.23
C MET A 1 -53.91 -33.42 20.61
N PRO A 2 -53.85 -33.58 19.30
CA PRO A 2 -52.85 -34.45 18.69
C PRO A 2 -51.46 -33.85 18.96
N GLN A 3 -50.61 -34.55 19.68
CA GLN A 3 -49.19 -34.21 19.79
C GLN A 3 -48.54 -34.43 18.42
N LEU A 4 -47.88 -33.40 17.93
CA LEU A 4 -47.01 -33.54 16.76
C LEU A 4 -45.93 -34.60 17.08
N PRO A 5 -45.63 -35.51 16.14
CA PRO A 5 -44.58 -36.48 16.36
C PRO A 5 -43.25 -35.79 16.73
N GLU A 6 -42.53 -36.32 17.70
CA GLU A 6 -41.23 -35.79 18.18
C GLU A 6 -40.27 -35.50 17.00
N ASP A 7 -40.34 -36.33 15.97
CA ASP A 7 -39.54 -36.19 14.75
C ASP A 7 -39.79 -34.86 13.99
N ILE A 8 -41.03 -34.36 13.99
CA ILE A 8 -41.37 -33.08 13.34
C ILE A 8 -40.85 -31.90 14.17
N ILE A 9 -40.93 -31.97 15.50
CA ILE A 9 -40.45 -30.92 16.39
C ILE A 9 -38.91 -30.82 16.30
N ASP A 10 -38.23 -31.94 16.25
CA ASP A 10 -36.79 -32.00 16.11
C ASP A 10 -36.32 -31.46 14.74
N ARG A 11 -37.03 -31.77 13.68
CA ARG A 11 -36.75 -31.19 12.34
C ARG A 11 -36.98 -29.68 12.29
N LEU A 12 -38.04 -29.19 12.88
CA LEU A 12 -38.31 -27.75 12.97
C LEU A 12 -37.22 -27.04 13.77
N ASN A 13 -36.82 -27.56 14.91
CA ASN A 13 -35.71 -27.02 15.73
C ASN A 13 -34.37 -27.01 14.98
N GLN A 14 -34.13 -28.07 14.18
CA GLN A 14 -32.94 -28.15 13.35
C GLN A 14 -32.96 -27.13 12.21
N MET A 15 -34.11 -26.91 11.59
CA MET A 15 -34.29 -25.88 10.56
C MET A 15 -34.13 -24.47 11.13
N GLU A 16 -34.67 -24.16 12.34
CA GLU A 16 -34.47 -22.89 13.01
C GLU A 16 -32.99 -22.62 13.32
N ARG A 17 -32.27 -23.62 13.82
CA ARG A 17 -30.83 -23.51 14.07
C ARG A 17 -30.05 -23.23 12.78
N ARG A 18 -30.38 -23.89 11.69
CA ARG A 18 -29.76 -23.64 10.37
C ARG A 18 -30.08 -22.26 9.82
N LEU A 19 -31.32 -21.81 9.94
CA LEU A 19 -31.75 -20.45 9.55
C LEU A 19 -31.01 -19.38 10.37
N LYS A 20 -30.89 -19.58 11.69
CA LYS A 20 -30.21 -18.67 12.58
C LYS A 20 -28.71 -18.61 12.27
N ALA A 21 -28.07 -19.76 12.01
CA ALA A 21 -26.67 -19.85 11.60
C ALA A 21 -26.44 -19.18 10.22
N LEU A 22 -27.33 -19.38 9.25
CA LEU A 22 -27.29 -18.72 7.94
C LEU A 22 -27.47 -17.20 8.06
N SER A 23 -28.45 -16.75 8.84
CA SER A 23 -28.69 -15.32 9.09
C SER A 23 -27.48 -14.65 9.75
N THR A 24 -26.85 -15.31 10.74
CA THR A 24 -25.64 -14.81 11.38
C THR A 24 -24.47 -14.76 10.39
N ALA A 25 -24.30 -15.80 9.57
CA ALA A 25 -23.23 -15.86 8.56
C ALA A 25 -23.40 -14.78 7.47
N VAL A 26 -24.63 -14.45 7.08
CA VAL A 26 -24.92 -13.39 6.11
C VAL A 26 -24.67 -12.00 6.74
N ASN A 27 -25.10 -11.80 7.99
CA ASN A 27 -24.95 -10.51 8.67
C ASN A 27 -23.52 -10.21 9.17
N THR A 28 -22.68 -11.24 9.35
CA THR A 28 -21.28 -11.09 9.75
C THR A 28 -20.31 -11.05 8.56
N ARG A 29 -20.76 -11.33 7.35
CA ARG A 29 -19.93 -11.14 6.16
C ARG A 29 -19.82 -9.64 5.89
N PRO A 30 -18.59 -9.11 5.71
CA PRO A 30 -18.45 -7.78 5.15
C PRO A 30 -19.23 -7.73 3.83
N PRO A 31 -19.81 -6.58 3.46
CA PRO A 31 -20.56 -6.46 2.21
C PRO A 31 -19.63 -6.81 1.04
N VAL A 32 -19.67 -8.07 0.63
CA VAL A 32 -18.95 -8.57 -0.51
C VAL A 32 -19.96 -8.60 -1.65
N ASN A 33 -19.69 -7.79 -2.66
CA ASN A 33 -20.31 -7.78 -3.97
C ASN A 33 -21.53 -6.88 -4.15
N GLU A 34 -21.29 -5.70 -4.60
CA GLU A 34 -22.25 -5.03 -5.48
C GLU A 34 -22.00 -5.51 -6.92
N PHE A 35 -23.05 -6.07 -7.52
CA PHE A 35 -23.12 -6.23 -8.98
C PHE A 35 -23.42 -4.84 -9.55
N ARG A 36 -22.41 -4.15 -10.07
CA ARG A 36 -22.61 -2.89 -10.78
C ARG A 36 -22.42 -3.11 -12.27
N PRO A 37 -23.31 -2.56 -13.13
CA PRO A 37 -23.03 -2.51 -14.55
C PRO A 37 -21.77 -1.66 -14.73
N ALA A 38 -20.80 -2.17 -15.47
CA ALA A 38 -19.57 -1.47 -15.77
C ALA A 38 -19.57 -1.12 -17.25
N THR A 39 -19.22 0.12 -17.57
CA THR A 39 -19.09 0.57 -18.95
C THR A 39 -17.68 0.25 -19.44
N GLN A 40 -17.59 -0.59 -20.45
CA GLN A 40 -16.33 -0.94 -21.09
C GLN A 40 -15.83 0.25 -21.96
N SER A 41 -14.52 0.39 -22.12
CA SER A 41 -13.94 1.34 -23.08
C SER A 41 -14.50 1.07 -24.47
N GLY A 42 -15.30 1.98 -25.02
CA GLY A 42 -16.08 1.78 -26.26
C GLY A 42 -17.60 1.87 -26.06
N GLY A 43 -18.10 2.16 -24.85
CA GLY A 43 -19.50 2.46 -24.57
C GLY A 43 -20.43 1.25 -24.37
N ALA A 44 -19.92 0.03 -24.46
CA ALA A 44 -20.70 -1.17 -24.15
C ALA A 44 -20.87 -1.34 -22.64
N THR A 45 -22.11 -1.49 -22.16
CA THR A 45 -22.39 -1.83 -20.77
C THR A 45 -22.30 -3.34 -20.59
N VAL A 46 -21.31 -3.79 -19.83
CA VAL A 46 -21.15 -5.21 -19.51
C VAL A 46 -21.68 -5.45 -18.10
N THR A 47 -22.75 -6.25 -17.99
CA THR A 47 -23.26 -6.68 -16.70
C THR A 47 -22.60 -8.02 -16.35
N ARG A 48 -21.54 -7.99 -15.55
CA ARG A 48 -20.93 -9.17 -14.96
C ARG A 48 -20.73 -8.98 -13.47
N PRO A 49 -20.69 -10.05 -12.68
CA PRO A 49 -20.36 -9.94 -11.27
C PRO A 49 -18.93 -9.37 -11.11
N LEU A 50 -18.85 -8.28 -10.38
CA LEU A 50 -17.58 -7.66 -9.98
C LEU A 50 -17.28 -8.10 -8.55
N PHE A 51 -16.06 -8.54 -8.33
CA PHE A 51 -15.58 -8.79 -6.97
C PHE A 51 -14.94 -7.52 -6.42
N ARG A 52 -15.54 -6.94 -5.39
CA ARG A 52 -15.03 -5.75 -4.71
C ARG A 52 -14.98 -5.97 -3.22
N ILE A 53 -13.90 -5.55 -2.59
CA ILE A 53 -13.75 -5.55 -1.13
C ILE A 53 -13.56 -4.10 -0.70
N PHE A 54 -14.34 -3.68 0.29
CA PHE A 54 -14.25 -2.36 0.89
C PHE A 54 -13.73 -2.48 2.32
N ASP A 55 -13.02 -1.45 2.79
CA ASP A 55 -12.62 -1.33 4.19
C ASP A 55 -13.77 -0.78 5.06
N GLY A 56 -13.54 -0.66 6.37
CA GLY A 56 -14.52 -0.11 7.31
C GLY A 56 -14.87 1.38 7.09
N TYR A 57 -14.18 2.06 6.18
CA TYR A 57 -14.42 3.45 5.79
C TYR A 57 -15.01 3.58 4.39
N ASN A 58 -15.42 2.44 3.79
CA ASN A 58 -15.99 2.36 2.45
C ASN A 58 -14.99 2.71 1.31
N HIS A 59 -13.68 2.54 1.56
CA HIS A 59 -12.69 2.59 0.49
C HIS A 59 -12.61 1.23 -0.21
N GLU A 60 -12.63 1.23 -1.54
CA GLU A 60 -12.41 0.01 -2.32
C GLU A 60 -10.93 -0.40 -2.24
N ILE A 61 -10.66 -1.49 -1.51
CA ILE A 61 -9.30 -2.01 -1.29
C ILE A 61 -8.91 -3.11 -2.29
N PHE A 62 -9.89 -3.74 -2.91
CA PHE A 62 -9.69 -4.78 -3.92
C PHE A 62 -10.83 -4.78 -4.93
N ALA A 63 -10.50 -4.87 -6.21
CA ALA A 63 -11.46 -5.04 -7.29
C ALA A 63 -10.82 -5.82 -8.45
N ASP A 64 -11.64 -6.46 -9.29
CA ASP A 64 -11.18 -6.99 -10.57
C ASP A 64 -11.23 -5.92 -11.66
N ASP A 65 -10.31 -5.99 -12.62
CA ASP A 65 -10.39 -5.20 -13.83
C ASP A 65 -11.36 -5.85 -14.82
N ILE A 66 -12.43 -5.15 -15.14
CA ILE A 66 -13.47 -5.64 -16.04
C ILE A 66 -13.06 -5.62 -17.51
N THR A 67 -12.06 -4.84 -17.87
CA THR A 67 -11.62 -4.66 -19.24
C THR A 67 -10.55 -5.66 -19.63
N THR A 68 -9.52 -5.79 -18.81
CA THR A 68 -8.33 -6.60 -19.11
C THR A 68 -8.21 -7.87 -18.25
N GLY A 69 -8.99 -7.98 -17.18
CA GLY A 69 -8.84 -9.02 -16.17
C GLY A 69 -7.69 -8.71 -15.20
N GLY A 70 -7.61 -9.45 -14.10
CA GLY A 70 -6.65 -9.22 -13.03
C GLY A 70 -7.12 -8.16 -12.04
N LEU A 71 -6.19 -7.53 -11.32
CA LEU A 71 -6.47 -6.50 -10.33
C LEU A 71 -6.71 -5.15 -10.99
N ALA A 72 -7.83 -4.48 -10.67
CA ALA A 72 -8.13 -3.13 -11.16
C ALA A 72 -7.09 -2.08 -10.71
N ARG A 73 -6.40 -2.35 -9.59
CA ARG A 73 -5.35 -1.49 -9.03
C ARG A 73 -4.13 -2.33 -8.71
N PRO A 74 -3.36 -2.74 -9.74
CA PRO A 74 -2.16 -3.51 -9.51
C PRO A 74 -1.16 -2.64 -8.74
N TRP A 75 -0.69 -3.17 -7.63
CA TRP A 75 0.42 -2.60 -6.92
C TRP A 75 1.70 -3.06 -7.63
N LEU A 76 2.17 -2.28 -8.58
CA LEU A 76 3.47 -2.49 -9.18
C LEU A 76 4.45 -1.60 -8.41
N PRO A 77 5.31 -2.17 -7.54
CA PRO A 77 6.46 -1.43 -7.09
C PRO A 77 7.30 -1.15 -8.34
N LEU A 78 7.37 0.12 -8.74
CA LEU A 78 8.39 0.55 -9.68
C LEU A 78 9.72 0.30 -8.98
N LEU A 79 10.38 -0.79 -9.35
CA LEU A 79 11.77 -1.00 -8.96
C LEU A 79 12.56 0.15 -9.59
N PRO A 80 13.15 1.05 -8.81
CA PRO A 80 14.05 2.03 -9.37
C PRO A 80 15.19 1.29 -10.06
N PRO A 81 15.68 1.78 -11.21
CA PRO A 81 16.79 1.15 -11.90
C PRO A 81 17.99 1.08 -10.97
N LEU A 82 18.45 -0.14 -10.68
CA LEU A 82 19.60 -0.38 -9.81
C LEU A 82 20.88 -0.19 -10.62
N ALA A 83 21.60 0.90 -10.39
CA ALA A 83 22.99 1.01 -10.83
C ALA A 83 23.87 0.31 -9.80
N THR A 84 24.72 -0.62 -10.23
CA THR A 84 25.68 -1.30 -9.35
C THR A 84 26.83 -0.41 -8.93
N ASP A 85 27.14 0.61 -9.75
CA ASP A 85 28.20 1.60 -9.49
C ASP A 85 27.62 2.79 -8.68
N PRO A 86 28.07 3.01 -7.43
CA PRO A 86 27.61 4.13 -6.61
C PRO A 86 27.81 5.50 -7.26
N ALA A 87 28.81 5.67 -8.12
CA ALA A 87 29.05 6.93 -8.81
C ALA A 87 27.91 7.35 -9.76
N LYS A 88 27.02 6.41 -10.10
CA LYS A 88 25.84 6.65 -10.93
C LYS A 88 24.57 6.91 -10.11
N TRP A 89 24.63 6.80 -8.79
CA TRP A 89 23.49 7.04 -7.94
C TRP A 89 23.22 8.54 -7.78
N PRO A 90 21.97 8.93 -7.47
CA PRO A 90 21.66 10.28 -7.04
C PRO A 90 22.60 10.73 -5.91
N SER A 91 23.14 11.94 -6.00
CA SER A 91 24.19 12.38 -5.10
C SER A 91 24.19 13.87 -4.84
N THR A 92 24.90 14.29 -3.80
CA THR A 92 25.16 15.68 -3.48
C THR A 92 26.54 15.89 -2.86
N THR A 93 27.08 17.09 -3.04
CA THR A 93 28.25 17.62 -2.33
C THR A 93 27.88 18.72 -1.33
N ALA A 94 26.58 19.05 -1.22
CA ALA A 94 26.11 20.13 -0.37
C ALA A 94 26.28 19.83 1.12
N ALA A 95 26.72 20.79 1.89
CA ALA A 95 26.85 20.67 3.34
C ALA A 95 25.52 20.74 4.11
N ALA A 96 24.43 21.11 3.42
CA ALA A 96 23.07 21.08 3.96
C ALA A 96 22.24 19.99 3.27
N PHE A 97 21.20 19.51 3.95
CA PHE A 97 20.28 18.54 3.35
C PHE A 97 19.67 19.07 2.06
N THR A 98 19.92 18.37 0.97
CA THR A 98 19.43 18.67 -0.37
C THR A 98 18.69 17.46 -0.92
N THR A 99 17.56 17.67 -1.58
CA THR A 99 16.82 16.60 -2.24
C THR A 99 17.62 16.11 -3.44
N ILE A 100 18.02 14.84 -3.42
CA ILE A 100 18.80 14.18 -4.48
C ILE A 100 17.93 13.27 -5.35
N ALA A 101 16.81 12.80 -4.82
CA ALA A 101 15.84 12.02 -5.57
C ALA A 101 14.42 12.31 -5.06
N ARG A 102 13.45 12.27 -5.96
CA ARG A 102 12.03 12.45 -5.64
C ARG A 102 11.20 11.45 -6.43
N SER A 103 10.18 10.90 -5.79
CA SER A 103 9.16 10.12 -6.47
C SER A 103 7.78 10.45 -5.92
N SER A 104 6.75 10.17 -6.72
CA SER A 104 5.36 10.34 -6.31
C SER A 104 4.65 8.99 -6.41
N ASN A 105 3.99 8.58 -5.32
CA ASN A 105 3.34 7.30 -5.23
C ASN A 105 1.91 7.44 -4.69
N PRO A 106 0.94 6.67 -5.20
CA PRO A 106 -0.39 6.65 -4.63
C PRO A 106 -0.39 5.95 -3.26
N ILE A 107 -1.24 6.43 -2.37
CA ILE A 107 -1.40 5.89 -1.02
C ILE A 107 -2.55 4.87 -1.03
N TRP A 108 -2.20 3.58 -1.01
CA TRP A 108 -3.16 2.47 -0.90
C TRP A 108 -3.05 1.72 0.42
N GLN A 109 -1.98 1.94 1.17
CA GLN A 109 -1.65 1.23 2.39
C GLN A 109 -1.29 2.20 3.50
N PRO A 110 -1.60 1.88 4.78
CA PRO A 110 -1.31 2.78 5.90
C PRO A 110 0.18 2.85 6.23
N LYS A 111 0.94 1.82 5.88
CA LYS A 111 2.39 1.74 6.13
C LYS A 111 3.16 1.58 4.84
N MET A 112 4.42 1.99 4.87
CA MET A 112 5.35 1.82 3.77
C MET A 112 6.68 1.30 4.32
N ARG A 113 7.31 0.37 3.60
CA ARG A 113 8.72 0.04 3.79
C ARG A 113 9.51 0.65 2.66
N LEU A 114 10.58 1.35 3.02
CA LEU A 114 11.53 1.92 2.07
C LEU A 114 12.93 1.54 2.50
N ALA A 115 13.71 0.97 1.57
CA ALA A 115 15.13 0.70 1.77
C ALA A 115 15.97 1.43 0.73
N LEU A 116 17.09 1.99 1.19
CA LEU A 116 18.08 2.68 0.36
C LEU A 116 19.46 2.08 0.60
N HIS A 117 20.25 1.95 -0.45
CA HIS A 117 21.70 1.87 -0.34
C HIS A 117 22.28 3.28 -0.28
N THR A 118 23.22 3.49 0.61
CA THR A 118 23.93 4.76 0.73
C THR A 118 25.44 4.55 0.61
N ALA A 119 26.14 5.52 0.07
CA ALA A 119 27.58 5.51 -0.06
C ALA A 119 28.16 6.92 0.11
N ALA A 120 29.45 7.01 0.38
CA ALA A 120 30.21 8.24 0.35
C ALA A 120 31.48 8.06 -0.46
N SER A 121 31.97 9.13 -1.10
CA SER A 121 33.29 9.11 -1.74
C SER A 121 34.39 8.96 -0.69
N THR A 122 35.57 8.51 -1.12
CA THR A 122 36.71 8.30 -0.22
C THR A 122 37.02 9.55 0.61
N GLY A 123 37.07 9.39 1.92
CA GLY A 123 37.32 10.47 2.87
C GLY A 123 36.13 11.40 3.16
N ALA A 124 35.00 11.23 2.45
CA ALA A 124 33.80 11.99 2.72
C ALA A 124 32.95 11.36 3.84
N THR A 125 32.23 12.21 4.54
CA THR A 125 31.18 11.82 5.50
C THR A 125 29.89 12.52 5.14
N GLY A 126 28.76 12.05 5.68
CA GLY A 126 27.50 12.72 5.49
C GLY A 126 26.34 11.91 6.01
N GLN A 127 25.15 12.40 5.74
CA GLN A 127 23.92 11.81 6.24
C GLN A 127 22.86 11.75 5.14
N VAL A 128 21.98 10.77 5.27
CA VAL A 128 20.82 10.58 4.39
C VAL A 128 19.57 10.48 5.23
N ARG A 129 18.50 11.12 4.78
CA ARG A 129 17.16 11.02 5.37
C ARG A 129 16.09 10.94 4.30
N VAL A 130 14.92 10.48 4.69
CA VAL A 130 13.74 10.42 3.82
C VAL A 130 12.67 11.34 4.37
N LEU A 131 12.01 12.08 3.49
CA LEU A 131 10.79 12.84 3.80
C LEU A 131 9.63 12.27 2.98
N VAL A 132 8.45 12.25 3.60
CA VAL A 132 7.17 11.99 2.92
C VAL A 132 6.31 13.22 3.16
N ASP A 133 5.97 13.94 2.08
CA ASP A 133 5.23 15.21 2.13
C ASP A 133 5.84 16.21 3.16
N ASN A 134 7.15 16.38 3.12
CA ASN A 134 7.96 17.22 4.02
C ASN A 134 8.04 16.74 5.49
N VAL A 135 7.46 15.58 5.83
CA VAL A 135 7.57 14.96 7.16
C VAL A 135 8.64 13.89 7.13
N GLN A 136 9.54 13.89 8.10
CA GLN A 136 10.61 12.88 8.17
C GLN A 136 9.99 11.48 8.35
N PHE A 137 10.43 10.55 7.50
CA PHE A 137 10.01 9.15 7.50
C PHE A 137 11.21 8.28 7.89
N GLY A 138 11.17 7.74 9.10
CA GLY A 138 12.26 6.95 9.67
C GLY A 138 13.47 7.76 10.17
N PRO A 139 14.58 7.08 10.49
CA PRO A 139 15.78 7.73 11.05
C PRO A 139 16.59 8.43 9.96
N THR A 140 17.43 9.38 10.39
CA THR A 140 18.57 9.84 9.59
C THR A 140 19.70 8.83 9.76
N VAL A 141 20.33 8.40 8.66
CA VAL A 141 21.43 7.43 8.66
C VAL A 141 22.71 8.05 8.16
N THR A 142 23.85 7.53 8.63
CA THR A 142 25.16 7.92 8.12
C THR A 142 25.38 7.33 6.71
N ALA A 143 25.97 8.10 5.81
CA ALA A 143 26.33 7.60 4.48
C ALA A 143 27.28 6.38 4.58
N GLY A 144 27.04 5.39 3.75
CA GLY A 144 27.70 4.09 3.81
C GLY A 144 26.97 3.04 4.64
N THR A 145 25.86 3.40 5.31
CA THR A 145 24.97 2.44 5.99
C THR A 145 23.66 2.28 5.23
N THR A 146 23.04 1.12 5.33
CA THR A 146 21.74 0.88 4.71
C THR A 146 20.64 1.60 5.48
N TYR A 147 19.79 2.34 4.79
CA TYR A 147 18.53 2.80 5.33
C TYR A 147 17.47 1.71 5.06
N ASP A 148 16.79 1.24 6.08
CA ASP A 148 15.64 0.32 5.95
C ASP A 148 14.63 0.68 7.03
N HIS A 149 13.48 1.18 6.61
CA HIS A 149 12.45 1.62 7.55
C HIS A 149 11.06 1.18 7.10
N LEU A 150 10.34 0.58 8.03
CA LEU A 150 8.92 0.27 7.94
C LEU A 150 8.16 1.17 8.91
N GLY A 151 7.30 2.04 8.43
CA GLY A 151 6.58 2.98 9.26
C GLY A 151 5.22 3.39 8.70
N LEU A 152 4.44 4.08 9.52
CA LEU A 152 3.19 4.70 9.08
C LEU A 152 3.47 5.82 8.08
N ILE A 153 2.72 5.86 6.98
CA ILE A 153 2.73 7.00 6.06
C ILE A 153 2.15 8.20 6.81
N PRO A 154 2.81 9.37 6.81
CA PRO A 154 2.32 10.55 7.50
C PRO A 154 0.93 10.98 7.04
N GLY A 155 0.09 11.36 7.99
CA GLY A 155 -1.29 11.82 7.76
C GLY A 155 -2.35 10.76 8.04
N ASP A 156 -3.61 11.18 7.98
CA ASP A 156 -4.76 10.31 8.25
C ASP A 156 -5.13 9.51 7.00
N MET A 157 -5.03 8.20 7.07
CA MET A 157 -5.34 7.28 5.97
C MET A 157 -6.79 7.42 5.47
N LYS A 158 -7.73 7.80 6.34
CA LYS A 158 -9.14 8.00 5.94
C LYS A 158 -9.30 9.08 4.86
N THR A 159 -8.52 10.15 4.99
CA THR A 159 -8.58 11.29 4.07
C THR A 159 -7.59 11.17 2.93
N ARG A 160 -6.53 10.38 3.12
CA ARG A 160 -5.42 10.27 2.16
C ARG A 160 -5.49 9.08 1.22
N PHE A 161 -6.43 8.17 1.43
CA PHE A 161 -6.58 7.00 0.56
C PHE A 161 -6.76 7.39 -0.91
N GLY A 162 -5.94 6.83 -1.79
CA GLY A 162 -5.93 7.14 -3.23
C GLY A 162 -5.29 8.46 -3.62
N GLN A 163 -4.88 9.29 -2.65
CA GLN A 163 -4.09 10.50 -2.94
C GLN A 163 -2.64 10.15 -3.25
N THR A 164 -1.93 11.11 -3.82
CA THR A 164 -0.50 10.96 -4.11
C THR A 164 0.32 11.53 -2.96
N MET A 165 1.34 10.80 -2.52
CA MET A 165 2.40 11.28 -1.63
C MET A 165 3.67 11.55 -2.41
N ASN A 166 4.44 12.55 -1.98
CA ASN A 166 5.78 12.84 -2.48
C ASN A 166 6.82 12.25 -1.52
N ILE A 167 7.70 11.42 -2.04
CA ILE A 167 8.82 10.85 -1.30
C ILE A 167 10.07 11.55 -1.77
N GLU A 168 10.81 12.17 -0.83
CA GLU A 168 12.07 12.84 -1.09
C GLU A 168 13.20 12.13 -0.34
N ILE A 169 14.25 11.81 -1.07
CA ILE A 169 15.51 11.35 -0.49
C ILE A 169 16.40 12.57 -0.43
N GLN A 170 16.81 12.94 0.79
CA GLN A 170 17.69 14.06 1.05
C GLN A 170 19.01 13.57 1.61
N ALA A 171 20.09 14.17 1.14
CA ALA A 171 21.44 13.91 1.63
C ALA A 171 22.18 15.21 1.92
N MET A 172 23.16 15.13 2.80
CA MET A 172 24.17 16.15 3.05
C MET A 172 25.55 15.52 3.08
N ALA A 173 26.55 16.25 2.67
CA ALA A 173 27.93 15.76 2.58
C ALA A 173 28.89 16.71 3.30
N SER A 174 29.99 16.16 3.85
CA SER A 174 31.11 16.87 4.37
C SER A 174 32.39 16.30 3.76
N GLY A 175 33.14 17.13 3.06
CA GLY A 175 34.44 16.79 2.48
C GLY A 175 34.36 15.86 1.24
N GLY A 176 33.27 15.87 0.50
CA GLY A 176 33.15 15.07 -0.73
C GLY A 176 31.71 14.83 -1.17
N THR A 177 31.41 13.67 -1.73
CA THR A 177 30.10 13.34 -2.32
C THR A 177 29.41 12.23 -1.52
N VAL A 178 28.11 12.40 -1.24
CA VAL A 178 27.23 11.38 -0.66
C VAL A 178 26.24 10.93 -1.73
N TYR A 179 26.01 9.64 -1.79
CA TYR A 179 25.19 8.95 -2.76
C TYR A 179 24.07 8.19 -2.05
N ALA A 180 22.87 8.12 -2.63
CA ALA A 180 21.82 7.23 -2.14
C ALA A 180 20.97 6.70 -3.30
N GLN A 181 20.66 5.41 -3.26
CA GLN A 181 19.87 4.70 -4.27
C GLN A 181 18.71 3.97 -3.59
N PRO A 182 17.45 4.28 -3.93
CA PRO A 182 16.32 3.45 -3.53
C PRO A 182 16.45 2.04 -4.12
N VAL A 183 16.25 1.02 -3.29
CA VAL A 183 16.36 -0.37 -3.71
C VAL A 183 15.10 -1.16 -3.46
N LEU A 184 14.26 -0.72 -2.53
CA LEU A 184 12.99 -1.36 -2.19
C LEU A 184 11.99 -0.31 -1.74
N ILE A 185 10.78 -0.40 -2.25
CA ILE A 185 9.62 0.33 -1.76
C ILE A 185 8.38 -0.55 -1.90
N HIS A 186 7.64 -0.71 -0.84
CA HIS A 186 6.33 -1.34 -0.88
C HIS A 186 5.44 -0.86 0.27
N GLY A 187 4.12 -0.91 0.06
CA GLY A 187 3.15 -0.70 1.12
C GLY A 187 3.01 -1.92 2.03
N ALA A 188 2.58 -1.68 3.24
CA ALA A 188 2.30 -2.73 4.21
C ALA A 188 1.04 -2.39 5.01
N GLN A 189 0.32 -3.41 5.45
CA GLN A 189 -0.88 -3.23 6.29
C GLN A 189 -0.58 -3.41 7.78
N THR A 190 0.35 -4.28 8.10
CA THR A 190 0.73 -4.59 9.51
C THR A 190 2.23 -4.78 9.62
#